data_56638e45e66ea6a3b296c7446c371a76
#
_entry.id   56638e45e66ea6a3b296c7446c371a76
#
_cell.length_a   1.000
_cell.length_b   1.000
_cell.length_c   1.000
_cell.angle_alpha   90.00
_cell.angle_beta   90.00
_cell.angle_gamma   90.00
#
_symmetry.space_group_name_H-M   'P 1'
#
loop_
_entity.id
_entity.type
_entity.pdbx_description
1 polymer ?
#
loop_
_entity_poly.entity_id
_entity_poly.type
_entity_poly.pdbx_seq_one_letter_code
_entity_poly.pdbx_strand_id
1 'polypeptide(L)'
;MATPSKILQPKKPNIITPFIHQRQMISAPWACPEVSYFELCGGYGCGKSNTIVFLIITLSKRYQGQDVTIALCSTTITLLNKTVILELAKLLKKTGSLFDYNQKDNIITIGTVRFLLIATGQPTDIYGPNVNITLCDEVDELPEQKAIEAHKALSERTRITLPDGRKPFIMYFSTVHGYRGLYKVVQELKESRLPNVLVRGLTKNNTSLDPDYVKRLYAIYDEQERLAYLEGRFVNLQSGRVYGNYDEETCKCAPFEITPDMTVYVGQDLNSGFSKGTAVIKKDKCLYIVRGWSFKEIGGAPAIMRQSYPRNQILWFPDCSGKEILKGYKEEIISNGIECRIGSSNPRILDTVFYVNKLFKMGRLKVFDCRETAEVSEALKVQAYNEMGQPEKGKGEKDPDHFTDSVRYVIYRIVRSDPDFLNLKELSREEVQEHGYLNIAGRSS
;
A
#
# COMPACT_ATOMS: atom_id res chain seq x y z
N MET A 1 3.99 -56.23 49.09
CA MET A 1 3.04 -55.75 48.12
C MET A 1 3.73 -54.66 47.26
N ALA A 2 4.08 -54.98 46.00
CA ALA A 2 4.75 -54.04 45.12
C ALA A 2 3.68 -53.19 44.42
N THR A 3 3.87 -51.85 44.49
CA THR A 3 3.02 -50.86 43.85
C THR A 3 3.14 -50.97 42.31
N PRO A 4 2.07 -50.99 41.53
CA PRO A 4 2.17 -51.08 40.06
C PRO A 4 2.75 -49.81 39.48
N SER A 5 3.81 -49.96 38.69
CA SER A 5 4.43 -48.88 37.87
C SER A 5 3.39 -48.26 36.94
N LYS A 6 3.14 -46.95 37.07
CA LYS A 6 2.35 -46.16 36.14
C LYS A 6 2.99 -46.27 34.73
N ILE A 7 2.33 -46.99 33.85
CA ILE A 7 2.66 -46.96 32.40
C ILE A 7 2.37 -45.54 31.92
N LEU A 8 3.44 -44.80 31.66
CA LEU A 8 3.36 -43.48 30.99
C LEU A 8 2.77 -43.72 29.59
N GLN A 9 1.53 -43.31 29.36
CA GLN A 9 0.97 -43.25 28.01
C GLN A 9 1.83 -42.34 27.16
N PRO A 10 2.17 -42.73 25.93
CA PRO A 10 2.92 -41.86 25.02
C PRO A 10 2.13 -40.56 24.83
N LYS A 11 2.74 -39.42 25.16
CA LYS A 11 2.18 -38.10 24.87
C LYS A 11 1.88 -38.05 23.37
N LYS A 12 0.59 -37.81 23.02
CA LYS A 12 0.19 -37.55 21.63
C LYS A 12 1.14 -36.48 21.06
N PRO A 13 1.67 -36.67 19.86
CA PRO A 13 2.52 -35.67 19.25
C PRO A 13 1.76 -34.34 19.19
N ASN A 14 2.34 -33.26 19.71
CA ASN A 14 1.77 -31.91 19.57
C ASN A 14 1.80 -31.56 18.09
N ILE A 15 0.71 -31.82 17.38
CA ILE A 15 0.54 -31.41 15.98
C ILE A 15 0.36 -29.90 15.99
N ILE A 16 1.39 -29.18 15.57
CA ILE A 16 1.30 -27.74 15.37
C ILE A 16 0.53 -27.51 14.08
N THR A 17 -0.70 -27.02 14.20
CA THR A 17 -1.55 -26.72 13.04
C THR A 17 -1.35 -25.27 12.63
N PRO A 18 -0.89 -24.98 11.40
CA PRO A 18 -0.76 -23.62 10.91
C PRO A 18 -2.10 -22.89 10.86
N PHE A 19 -2.12 -21.60 11.14
CA PHE A 19 -3.28 -20.73 11.02
C PHE A 19 -3.74 -20.60 9.55
N ILE A 20 -4.96 -20.10 9.32
CA ILE A 20 -5.55 -20.00 7.98
C ILE A 20 -4.62 -19.24 7.02
N HIS A 21 -4.17 -18.04 7.39
CA HIS A 21 -3.27 -17.22 6.55
C HIS A 21 -1.91 -17.90 6.31
N GLN A 22 -1.40 -18.66 7.30
CA GLN A 22 -0.17 -19.43 7.12
C GLN A 22 -0.37 -20.54 6.09
N ARG A 23 -1.48 -21.29 6.17
CA ARG A 23 -1.82 -22.34 5.19
C ARG A 23 -2.01 -21.75 3.79
N GLN A 24 -2.72 -20.62 3.69
CA GLN A 24 -2.88 -19.90 2.42
C GLN A 24 -1.53 -19.54 1.82
N MET A 25 -0.64 -18.93 2.60
CA MET A 25 0.68 -18.54 2.13
C MET A 25 1.55 -19.74 1.76
N ILE A 26 1.53 -20.83 2.55
CA ILE A 26 2.30 -22.04 2.26
C ILE A 26 1.82 -22.70 0.98
N SER A 27 0.50 -22.74 0.71
CA SER A 27 -0.07 -23.39 -0.48
C SER A 27 -0.08 -22.52 -1.73
N ALA A 28 -0.02 -21.20 -1.58
CA ALA A 28 -0.18 -20.24 -2.67
C ALA A 28 0.71 -20.50 -3.90
N PRO A 29 2.01 -20.84 -3.77
CA PRO A 29 2.84 -21.10 -4.94
C PRO A 29 2.35 -22.25 -5.82
N TRP A 30 1.67 -23.24 -5.24
CA TRP A 30 1.14 -24.38 -5.99
C TRP A 30 -0.33 -24.21 -6.38
N ALA A 31 -1.07 -23.37 -5.68
CA ALA A 31 -2.44 -22.99 -6.03
C ALA A 31 -2.48 -22.01 -7.21
N CYS A 32 -1.45 -21.15 -7.33
CA CYS A 32 -1.31 -20.14 -8.38
C CYS A 32 0.05 -20.30 -9.10
N PRO A 33 0.23 -21.35 -9.93
CA PRO A 33 1.53 -21.69 -10.52
C PRO A 33 2.05 -20.66 -11.54
N GLU A 34 1.20 -19.79 -12.05
CA GLU A 34 1.53 -18.68 -12.95
C GLU A 34 2.13 -17.46 -12.22
N VAL A 35 1.88 -17.34 -10.89
CA VAL A 35 2.32 -16.22 -10.09
C VAL A 35 3.73 -16.46 -9.54
N SER A 36 4.59 -15.45 -9.61
CA SER A 36 5.96 -15.50 -9.09
C SER A 36 6.21 -14.65 -7.84
N TYR A 37 5.22 -13.88 -7.39
CA TYR A 37 5.35 -12.97 -6.23
C TYR A 37 4.22 -13.20 -5.24
N PHE A 38 4.58 -13.38 -3.96
CA PHE A 38 3.63 -13.65 -2.89
C PHE A 38 3.98 -12.79 -1.68
N GLU A 39 3.01 -12.13 -1.08
CA GLU A 39 3.21 -11.27 0.08
C GLU A 39 2.33 -11.71 1.26
N LEU A 40 2.95 -11.92 2.43
CA LEU A 40 2.24 -12.03 3.70
C LEU A 40 2.39 -10.72 4.47
N CYS A 41 1.39 -9.88 4.36
CA CYS A 41 1.23 -8.68 5.18
C CYS A 41 0.65 -9.08 6.54
N GLY A 42 1.48 -9.13 7.58
CA GLY A 42 1.07 -9.70 8.86
C GLY A 42 1.22 -8.75 10.04
N GLY A 43 0.23 -8.71 10.92
CA GLY A 43 0.34 -7.98 12.18
C GLY A 43 1.40 -8.58 13.12
N TYR A 44 1.79 -7.80 14.15
CA TYR A 44 2.70 -8.29 15.18
C TYR A 44 2.16 -9.56 15.85
N GLY A 45 3.00 -10.58 15.92
CA GLY A 45 2.63 -11.85 16.53
C GLY A 45 1.67 -12.73 15.72
N CYS A 46 1.30 -12.37 14.48
CA CYS A 46 0.43 -13.23 13.65
C CYS A 46 1.11 -14.54 13.22
N GLY A 47 2.45 -14.68 13.38
CA GLY A 47 3.19 -15.91 13.09
C GLY A 47 3.90 -15.91 11.73
N LYS A 48 4.34 -14.76 11.21
CA LYS A 48 5.12 -14.64 9.96
C LYS A 48 6.37 -15.53 9.96
N SER A 49 7.23 -15.38 10.97
CA SER A 49 8.47 -16.17 11.07
C SER A 49 8.18 -17.66 11.18
N ASN A 50 7.11 -18.06 11.88
CA ASN A 50 6.66 -19.45 11.91
C ASN A 50 6.18 -19.94 10.53
N THR A 51 5.58 -19.06 9.72
CA THR A 51 5.20 -19.41 8.34
C THR A 51 6.43 -19.74 7.50
N ILE A 52 7.50 -18.94 7.64
CA ILE A 52 8.79 -19.21 6.98
C ILE A 52 9.36 -20.56 7.45
N VAL A 53 9.34 -20.84 8.75
CA VAL A 53 9.81 -22.13 9.30
C VAL A 53 9.00 -23.31 8.74
N PHE A 54 7.68 -23.22 8.64
CA PHE A 54 6.84 -24.23 8.02
C PHE A 54 7.16 -24.42 6.53
N LEU A 55 7.43 -23.32 5.81
CA LEU A 55 7.87 -23.37 4.42
C LEU A 55 9.22 -24.06 4.28
N ILE A 56 10.20 -23.72 5.11
CA ILE A 56 11.53 -24.37 5.12
C ILE A 56 11.35 -25.90 5.23
N ILE A 57 10.56 -26.37 6.19
CA ILE A 57 10.31 -27.81 6.40
C ILE A 57 9.55 -28.42 5.23
N THR A 58 8.53 -27.73 4.72
CA THR A 58 7.71 -28.22 3.59
C THR A 58 8.56 -28.35 2.33
N LEU A 59 9.37 -27.32 2.04
CA LEU A 59 10.25 -27.29 0.87
C LEU A 59 11.37 -28.35 0.95
N SER A 60 11.97 -28.50 2.15
CA SER A 60 12.99 -29.53 2.38
C SER A 60 12.44 -30.95 2.16
N LYS A 61 11.20 -31.22 2.59
CA LYS A 61 10.54 -32.51 2.34
C LYS A 61 10.15 -32.69 0.87
N ARG A 62 9.60 -31.64 0.24
CA ARG A 62 9.12 -31.70 -1.14
C ARG A 62 10.25 -31.97 -2.12
N TYR A 63 11.41 -31.35 -1.91
CA TYR A 63 12.55 -31.42 -2.82
C TYR A 63 13.69 -32.29 -2.27
N GLN A 64 13.38 -33.19 -1.34
CA GLN A 64 14.36 -34.16 -0.84
C GLN A 64 14.94 -35.00 -2.00
N GLY A 65 16.26 -35.10 -2.05
CA GLY A 65 16.97 -35.82 -3.12
C GLY A 65 17.16 -34.99 -4.40
N GLN A 66 16.74 -33.75 -4.43
CA GLN A 66 16.86 -32.84 -5.58
C GLN A 66 17.78 -31.66 -5.24
N ASP A 67 18.46 -31.12 -6.27
CA ASP A 67 19.31 -29.93 -6.11
C ASP A 67 18.44 -28.67 -6.15
N VAL A 68 18.07 -28.16 -4.97
CA VAL A 68 17.29 -26.93 -4.81
C VAL A 68 18.01 -26.00 -3.85
N THR A 69 18.20 -24.77 -4.30
CA THR A 69 18.80 -23.70 -3.51
C THR A 69 17.77 -22.59 -3.27
N ILE A 70 17.59 -22.22 -2.01
CA ILE A 70 16.59 -21.24 -1.55
C ILE A 70 17.34 -20.08 -0.88
N ALA A 71 17.06 -18.84 -1.27
CA ALA A 71 17.51 -17.67 -0.53
C ALA A 71 16.58 -17.43 0.65
N LEU A 72 17.15 -17.32 1.83
CA LEU A 72 16.48 -16.93 3.06
C LEU A 72 17.00 -15.56 3.47
N CYS A 73 16.18 -14.54 3.28
CA CYS A 73 16.61 -13.15 3.36
C CYS A 73 15.97 -12.43 4.56
N SER A 74 16.70 -11.49 5.13
CA SER A 74 16.17 -10.48 6.06
C SER A 74 17.05 -9.23 5.98
N THR A 75 16.68 -8.15 6.66
CA THR A 75 17.47 -6.92 6.69
C THR A 75 18.91 -7.15 7.16
N THR A 76 19.12 -8.07 8.11
CA THR A 76 20.45 -8.53 8.57
C THR A 76 20.42 -10.03 8.86
N ILE A 77 21.58 -10.70 8.72
CA ILE A 77 21.73 -12.11 9.11
C ILE A 77 21.53 -12.28 10.64
N THR A 78 21.94 -11.30 11.43
CA THR A 78 21.72 -11.31 12.89
C THR A 78 20.22 -11.35 13.23
N LEU A 79 19.38 -10.59 12.53
CA LEU A 79 17.93 -10.65 12.73
C LEU A 79 17.39 -12.02 12.34
N LEU A 80 17.79 -12.54 11.19
CA LEU A 80 17.37 -13.85 10.70
C LEU A 80 17.71 -14.97 11.71
N ASN A 81 18.92 -14.94 12.29
CA ASN A 81 19.35 -15.89 13.30
C ASN A 81 18.50 -15.80 14.59
N LYS A 82 18.14 -14.59 15.02
CA LYS A 82 17.33 -14.37 16.24
C LYS A 82 15.85 -14.70 16.06
N THR A 83 15.35 -14.69 14.84
CA THR A 83 13.93 -14.92 14.52
C THR A 83 13.72 -16.31 13.89
N VAL A 84 13.88 -16.43 12.59
CA VAL A 84 13.55 -17.65 11.82
C VAL A 84 14.42 -18.84 12.20
N ILE A 85 15.75 -18.66 12.29
CA ILE A 85 16.67 -19.78 12.54
C ILE A 85 16.53 -20.33 13.96
N LEU A 86 16.33 -19.46 14.94
CA LEU A 86 16.05 -19.87 16.32
C LEU A 86 14.79 -20.73 16.42
N GLU A 87 13.70 -20.32 15.75
CA GLU A 87 12.44 -21.07 15.76
C GLU A 87 12.54 -22.37 14.96
N LEU A 88 13.26 -22.36 13.84
CA LEU A 88 13.58 -23.56 13.07
C LEU A 88 14.32 -24.60 13.94
N ALA A 89 15.39 -24.16 14.64
CA ALA A 89 16.17 -25.03 15.50
C ALA A 89 15.32 -25.63 16.64
N LYS A 90 14.45 -24.82 17.26
CA LYS A 90 13.53 -25.32 18.29
C LYS A 90 12.58 -26.38 17.75
N LEU A 91 12.03 -26.18 16.54
CA LEU A 91 11.08 -27.11 15.94
C LEU A 91 11.78 -28.40 15.50
N LEU A 92 12.92 -28.34 14.86
CA LEU A 92 13.69 -29.51 14.42
C LEU A 92 14.16 -30.35 15.61
N LYS A 93 14.63 -29.69 16.70
CA LYS A 93 14.97 -30.38 17.95
C LYS A 93 13.78 -31.17 18.54
N LYS A 94 12.57 -30.61 18.50
CA LYS A 94 11.35 -31.30 18.97
C LYS A 94 10.96 -32.51 18.11
N THR A 95 11.30 -32.50 16.83
CA THR A 95 11.00 -33.58 15.89
C THR A 95 12.12 -34.59 15.73
N GLY A 96 13.26 -34.39 16.40
CA GLY A 96 14.47 -35.22 16.28
C GLY A 96 15.15 -35.11 14.92
N SER A 97 14.83 -34.08 14.13
CA SER A 97 15.42 -33.84 12.83
C SER A 97 16.72 -33.04 12.96
N LEU A 98 17.70 -33.37 12.12
CA LEU A 98 18.99 -32.68 12.06
C LEU A 98 19.01 -31.70 10.89
N PHE A 99 19.77 -30.62 11.06
CA PHE A 99 20.16 -29.70 10.01
C PHE A 99 21.64 -29.33 10.21
N ASP A 100 22.31 -29.05 9.12
CA ASP A 100 23.67 -28.54 9.15
C ASP A 100 23.65 -27.02 8.95
N TYR A 101 24.40 -26.27 9.77
CA TYR A 101 24.53 -24.83 9.63
C TYR A 101 26.01 -24.44 9.54
N ASN A 102 26.46 -24.21 8.33
CA ASN A 102 27.77 -23.62 8.07
C ASN A 102 27.69 -22.09 8.28
N GLN A 103 28.08 -21.64 9.46
CA GLN A 103 28.05 -20.22 9.81
C GLN A 103 29.04 -19.37 9.02
N LYS A 104 30.17 -19.96 8.55
CA LYS A 104 31.17 -19.24 7.76
C LYS A 104 30.61 -18.82 6.40
N ASP A 105 29.91 -19.72 5.76
CA ASP A 105 29.36 -19.51 4.43
C ASP A 105 27.88 -19.05 4.46
N ASN A 106 27.28 -18.93 5.65
CA ASN A 106 25.88 -18.59 5.85
C ASN A 106 24.92 -19.54 5.12
N ILE A 107 25.17 -20.85 5.19
CA ILE A 107 24.39 -21.87 4.52
C ILE A 107 23.80 -22.85 5.53
N ILE A 108 22.48 -23.06 5.47
CA ILE A 108 21.78 -24.14 6.18
C ILE A 108 21.45 -25.22 5.15
N THR A 109 21.70 -26.48 5.53
CA THR A 109 21.34 -27.65 4.72
C THR A 109 20.38 -28.54 5.50
N ILE A 110 19.25 -28.88 4.90
CA ILE A 110 18.27 -29.83 5.43
C ILE A 110 18.03 -30.90 4.38
N GLY A 111 18.56 -32.10 4.63
CA GLY A 111 18.63 -33.14 3.62
C GLY A 111 19.52 -32.71 2.45
N THR A 112 18.96 -32.54 1.25
CA THR A 112 19.70 -32.10 0.05
C THR A 112 19.39 -30.63 -0.30
N VAL A 113 18.44 -29.98 0.38
CA VAL A 113 18.02 -28.62 0.09
C VAL A 113 18.90 -27.63 0.84
N ARG A 114 19.42 -26.65 0.12
CA ARG A 114 20.32 -25.60 0.66
C ARG A 114 19.55 -24.29 0.84
N PHE A 115 19.73 -23.64 1.98
CA PHE A 115 19.21 -22.34 2.31
C PHE A 115 20.38 -21.35 2.49
N LEU A 116 20.48 -20.39 1.59
CA LEU A 116 21.48 -19.33 1.63
C LEU A 116 20.93 -18.16 2.45
N LEU A 117 21.61 -17.80 3.52
CA LEU A 117 21.23 -16.65 4.36
C LEU A 117 21.79 -15.37 3.74
N ILE A 118 20.93 -14.42 3.40
CA ILE A 118 21.28 -13.19 2.70
C ILE A 118 20.76 -11.97 3.49
N ALA A 119 21.63 -10.97 3.70
CA ALA A 119 21.24 -9.67 4.25
C ALA A 119 20.78 -8.74 3.12
N THR A 120 19.56 -8.23 3.21
CA THR A 120 19.00 -7.30 2.20
C THR A 120 19.29 -5.83 2.50
N GLY A 121 19.84 -5.51 3.67
CA GLY A 121 20.19 -4.15 4.04
C GLY A 121 21.31 -3.53 3.19
N GLN A 122 22.09 -4.37 2.51
CA GLN A 122 23.12 -3.98 1.55
C GLN A 122 22.83 -4.70 0.22
N PRO A 123 22.39 -4.02 -0.84
CA PRO A 123 22.07 -4.65 -2.12
C PRO A 123 23.23 -5.46 -2.73
N THR A 124 24.47 -5.05 -2.47
CA THR A 124 25.68 -5.76 -2.91
C THR A 124 25.77 -7.19 -2.37
N ASP A 125 25.21 -7.46 -1.19
CA ASP A 125 25.24 -8.79 -0.57
C ASP A 125 24.29 -9.78 -1.24
N ILE A 126 23.35 -9.26 -2.03
CA ILE A 126 22.39 -10.08 -2.82
C ILE A 126 23.04 -10.64 -4.09
N TYR A 127 24.11 -10.01 -4.58
CA TYR A 127 24.83 -10.45 -5.78
C TYR A 127 25.64 -11.73 -5.48
N GLY A 128 25.01 -12.88 -5.64
CA GLY A 128 25.56 -14.18 -5.37
C GLY A 128 25.00 -15.25 -6.32
N PRO A 129 24.91 -16.51 -5.87
CA PRO A 129 24.39 -17.61 -6.65
C PRO A 129 22.92 -17.40 -7.04
N ASN A 130 22.53 -18.02 -8.17
CA ASN A 130 21.15 -18.07 -8.58
C ASN A 130 20.39 -19.08 -7.71
N VAL A 131 19.13 -18.78 -7.45
CA VAL A 131 18.27 -19.60 -6.60
C VAL A 131 16.95 -19.96 -7.26
N ASN A 132 16.30 -21.00 -6.74
CA ASN A 132 14.99 -21.44 -7.19
C ASN A 132 13.86 -20.66 -6.51
N ILE A 133 14.03 -20.35 -5.21
CA ILE A 133 13.03 -19.68 -4.37
C ILE A 133 13.74 -18.64 -3.53
N THR A 134 13.04 -17.53 -3.27
CA THR A 134 13.44 -16.53 -2.26
C THR A 134 12.35 -16.39 -1.21
N LEU A 135 12.73 -16.49 0.06
CA LEU A 135 11.89 -16.19 1.23
C LEU A 135 12.50 -14.95 1.92
N CYS A 136 11.81 -13.82 1.88
CA CYS A 136 12.33 -12.54 2.37
C CYS A 136 11.51 -12.06 3.58
N ASP A 137 12.15 -12.00 4.75
CA ASP A 137 11.55 -11.55 6.02
C ASP A 137 11.81 -10.06 6.24
N GLU A 138 10.79 -9.35 6.73
CA GLU A 138 10.79 -7.95 7.18
C GLU A 138 11.37 -6.94 6.15
N VAL A 139 10.94 -7.05 4.89
CA VAL A 139 11.35 -6.11 3.83
C VAL A 139 10.86 -4.67 4.08
N ASP A 140 9.78 -4.49 4.84
CA ASP A 140 9.23 -3.17 5.18
C ASP A 140 10.06 -2.39 6.21
N GLU A 141 11.01 -3.06 6.87
CA GLU A 141 12.02 -2.42 7.72
C GLU A 141 13.07 -1.65 6.90
N LEU A 142 13.19 -1.94 5.60
CA LEU A 142 14.10 -1.21 4.72
C LEU A 142 13.53 0.17 4.36
N PRO A 143 14.38 1.19 4.18
CA PRO A 143 13.99 2.42 3.50
C PRO A 143 13.41 2.10 2.12
N GLU A 144 12.44 2.89 1.66
CA GLU A 144 11.68 2.65 0.42
C GLU A 144 12.58 2.34 -0.79
N GLN A 145 13.59 3.18 -1.03
CA GLN A 145 14.53 3.01 -2.14
C GLN A 145 15.31 1.68 -2.03
N LYS A 146 15.78 1.33 -0.82
CA LYS A 146 16.50 0.07 -0.58
C LYS A 146 15.60 -1.15 -0.74
N ALA A 147 14.32 -1.06 -0.37
CA ALA A 147 13.37 -2.15 -0.59
C ALA A 147 13.15 -2.43 -2.08
N ILE A 148 13.04 -1.39 -2.91
CA ILE A 148 12.94 -1.51 -4.37
C ILE A 148 14.23 -2.11 -4.96
N GLU A 149 15.41 -1.63 -4.54
CA GLU A 149 16.70 -2.15 -4.99
C GLU A 149 16.86 -3.63 -4.60
N ALA A 150 16.52 -3.99 -3.36
CA ALA A 150 16.53 -5.37 -2.90
C ALA A 150 15.55 -6.24 -3.71
N HIS A 151 14.32 -5.76 -3.97
CA HIS A 151 13.35 -6.46 -4.82
C HIS A 151 13.90 -6.76 -6.21
N LYS A 152 14.52 -5.78 -6.87
CA LYS A 152 15.13 -5.96 -8.21
C LYS A 152 16.26 -6.96 -8.16
N ALA A 153 17.19 -6.84 -7.22
CA ALA A 153 18.32 -7.75 -7.08
C ALA A 153 17.87 -9.20 -6.77
N LEU A 154 16.87 -9.40 -5.88
CA LEU A 154 16.30 -10.71 -5.59
C LEU A 154 15.58 -11.29 -6.81
N SER A 155 14.86 -10.48 -7.59
CA SER A 155 14.18 -10.91 -8.82
C SER A 155 15.17 -11.37 -9.87
N GLU A 156 16.32 -10.71 -10.01
CA GLU A 156 17.39 -11.13 -10.92
C GLU A 156 18.04 -12.47 -10.52
N ARG A 157 18.08 -12.80 -9.24
CA ARG A 157 18.72 -14.00 -8.71
C ARG A 157 17.76 -15.19 -8.60
N THR A 158 16.47 -14.97 -8.45
CA THR A 158 15.44 -16.00 -8.35
C THR A 158 14.98 -16.40 -9.75
N ARG A 159 15.79 -17.24 -10.42
CA ARG A 159 15.61 -17.54 -11.84
C ARG A 159 15.74 -19.02 -12.24
N ILE A 160 16.04 -19.90 -11.29
CA ILE A 160 16.18 -21.34 -11.59
C ILE A 160 14.82 -22.02 -11.43
N THR A 161 14.34 -22.63 -12.52
CA THR A 161 13.11 -23.42 -12.52
C THR A 161 13.23 -24.57 -11.51
N LEU A 162 12.17 -24.84 -10.77
CA LEU A 162 12.11 -25.92 -9.80
C LEU A 162 12.05 -27.28 -10.50
N PRO A 163 12.52 -28.36 -9.86
CA PRO A 163 12.54 -29.70 -10.45
C PRO A 163 11.17 -30.24 -10.86
N ASP A 164 10.10 -29.77 -10.24
CA ASP A 164 8.71 -30.11 -10.59
C ASP A 164 8.14 -29.25 -11.73
N GLY A 165 8.98 -28.45 -12.40
CA GLY A 165 8.60 -27.57 -13.51
C GLY A 165 7.97 -26.24 -13.07
N ARG A 166 7.81 -26.00 -11.79
CA ARG A 166 7.31 -24.73 -11.25
C ARG A 166 8.29 -23.59 -11.54
N LYS A 167 7.76 -22.44 -11.96
CA LYS A 167 8.56 -21.21 -12.12
C LYS A 167 9.19 -20.80 -10.79
N PRO A 168 10.37 -20.17 -10.81
CA PRO A 168 10.95 -19.57 -9.61
C PRO A 168 10.01 -18.51 -9.03
N PHE A 169 10.05 -18.34 -7.69
CA PHE A 169 9.17 -17.39 -7.04
C PHE A 169 9.81 -16.76 -5.80
N ILE A 170 9.28 -15.58 -5.44
CA ILE A 170 9.69 -14.80 -4.27
C ILE A 170 8.50 -14.67 -3.33
N MET A 171 8.73 -14.86 -2.05
CA MET A 171 7.74 -14.68 -0.98
C MET A 171 8.25 -13.64 0.00
N TYR A 172 7.46 -12.60 0.24
CA TYR A 172 7.72 -11.56 1.22
C TYR A 172 6.87 -11.76 2.48
N PHE A 173 7.49 -11.58 3.64
CA PHE A 173 6.86 -11.69 4.95
C PHE A 173 7.21 -10.43 5.74
N SER A 174 6.25 -9.58 6.02
CA SER A 174 6.55 -8.34 6.74
C SER A 174 5.40 -7.85 7.59
N THR A 175 5.73 -7.19 8.69
CA THR A 175 4.81 -6.28 9.34
C THR A 175 4.70 -5.04 8.46
N VAL A 176 3.49 -4.51 8.29
CA VAL A 176 3.27 -3.32 7.49
C VAL A 176 3.51 -2.08 8.34
N HIS A 177 4.43 -1.22 7.89
CA HIS A 177 4.73 0.07 8.51
C HIS A 177 4.21 1.25 7.66
N GLY A 178 2.98 1.12 7.18
CA GLY A 178 2.34 2.11 6.33
C GLY A 178 2.67 1.95 4.84
N TYR A 179 2.86 3.05 4.15
CA TYR A 179 3.20 3.08 2.71
C TYR A 179 4.72 3.07 2.48
N ARG A 180 5.43 2.12 3.12
CA ARG A 180 6.88 2.01 3.06
C ARG A 180 7.37 0.92 2.09
N GLY A 181 8.43 0.24 2.44
CA GLY A 181 9.18 -0.65 1.56
C GLY A 181 8.36 -1.73 0.87
N LEU A 182 7.59 -2.55 1.62
CA LEU A 182 6.74 -3.60 1.03
C LEU A 182 5.62 -3.01 0.17
N TYR A 183 5.03 -1.90 0.59
CA TYR A 183 4.03 -1.20 -0.22
C TYR A 183 4.60 -0.79 -1.58
N LYS A 184 5.80 -0.21 -1.60
CA LYS A 184 6.47 0.20 -2.85
C LYS A 184 6.78 -0.99 -3.75
N VAL A 185 7.21 -2.12 -3.19
CA VAL A 185 7.38 -3.37 -3.94
C VAL A 185 6.06 -3.82 -4.59
N VAL A 186 4.96 -3.82 -3.84
CA VAL A 186 3.63 -4.19 -4.37
C VAL A 186 3.17 -3.20 -5.46
N GLN A 187 3.47 -1.90 -5.33
CA GLN A 187 3.15 -0.92 -6.38
C GLN A 187 4.01 -1.16 -7.65
N GLU A 188 5.31 -1.42 -7.52
CA GLU A 188 6.19 -1.76 -8.65
C GLU A 188 5.65 -2.98 -9.43
N LEU A 189 5.18 -4.03 -8.72
CA LEU A 189 4.57 -5.21 -9.34
C LEU A 189 3.29 -4.85 -10.11
N LYS A 190 2.43 -4.02 -9.55
CA LYS A 190 1.19 -3.55 -10.21
C LYS A 190 1.50 -2.72 -11.46
N GLU A 191 2.43 -1.76 -11.37
CA GLU A 191 2.85 -0.91 -12.48
C GLU A 191 3.46 -1.73 -13.62
N SER A 192 4.26 -2.74 -13.26
CA SER A 192 4.85 -3.70 -14.20
C SER A 192 3.86 -4.75 -14.70
N ARG A 193 2.60 -4.73 -14.24
CA ARG A 193 1.54 -5.72 -14.54
C ARG A 193 1.96 -7.16 -14.22
N LEU A 194 2.78 -7.34 -13.21
CA LEU A 194 3.19 -8.65 -12.74
C LEU A 194 2.17 -9.16 -11.72
N PRO A 195 1.58 -10.36 -11.93
CA PRO A 195 0.60 -10.91 -11.01
C PRO A 195 1.27 -11.25 -9.67
N ASN A 196 0.58 -10.90 -8.59
CA ASN A 196 1.00 -11.22 -7.24
C ASN A 196 -0.19 -11.72 -6.39
N VAL A 197 0.11 -12.43 -5.30
CA VAL A 197 -0.87 -12.91 -4.32
C VAL A 197 -0.54 -12.31 -2.96
N LEU A 198 -1.44 -11.46 -2.45
CA LEU A 198 -1.32 -10.84 -1.15
C LEU A 198 -2.21 -11.54 -0.13
N VAL A 199 -1.60 -12.05 0.93
CA VAL A 199 -2.27 -12.68 2.07
C VAL A 199 -2.14 -11.78 3.29
N ARG A 200 -3.22 -11.62 4.07
CA ARG A 200 -3.21 -10.86 5.33
C ARG A 200 -3.25 -11.77 6.54
N GLY A 201 -2.33 -11.55 7.48
CA GLY A 201 -2.27 -12.25 8.76
C GLY A 201 -2.64 -11.33 9.91
N LEU A 202 -3.82 -11.53 10.53
CA LEU A 202 -4.28 -10.73 11.65
C LEU A 202 -3.70 -11.25 12.96
N THR A 203 -3.21 -10.36 13.83
CA THR A 203 -2.72 -10.70 15.19
C THR A 203 -3.74 -11.51 15.98
N LYS A 204 -5.02 -11.09 15.96
CA LYS A 204 -6.10 -11.75 16.68
C LYS A 204 -6.38 -13.20 16.25
N ASN A 205 -5.94 -13.58 15.06
CA ASN A 205 -6.12 -14.94 14.54
C ASN A 205 -5.08 -15.93 15.09
N ASN A 206 -4.04 -15.44 15.79
CA ASN A 206 -3.08 -16.28 16.47
C ASN A 206 -3.61 -16.64 17.88
N THR A 207 -4.29 -17.76 17.97
CA THR A 207 -4.86 -18.27 19.22
C THR A 207 -3.82 -18.78 20.23
N SER A 208 -2.54 -18.83 19.87
CA SER A 208 -1.46 -19.17 20.80
C SER A 208 -0.92 -17.97 21.59
N LEU A 209 -1.32 -16.74 21.22
CA LEU A 209 -1.00 -15.54 21.99
C LEU A 209 -1.89 -15.44 23.23
N ASP A 210 -1.35 -14.88 24.31
CA ASP A 210 -2.12 -14.50 25.47
C ASP A 210 -3.22 -13.49 25.07
N PRO A 211 -4.51 -13.77 25.37
CA PRO A 211 -5.61 -12.85 25.06
C PRO A 211 -5.42 -11.45 25.65
N ASP A 212 -4.83 -11.34 26.84
CA ASP A 212 -4.58 -10.05 27.49
C ASP A 212 -3.43 -9.27 26.82
N TYR A 213 -2.45 -9.98 26.25
CA TYR A 213 -1.47 -9.35 25.37
C TYR A 213 -2.11 -8.74 24.14
N VAL A 214 -3.00 -9.47 23.46
CA VAL A 214 -3.73 -8.98 22.28
C VAL A 214 -4.59 -7.76 22.64
N LYS A 215 -5.35 -7.83 23.74
CA LYS A 215 -6.15 -6.69 24.23
C LYS A 215 -5.30 -5.45 24.50
N ARG A 216 -4.13 -5.61 25.13
CA ARG A 216 -3.20 -4.50 25.37
C ARG A 216 -2.73 -3.85 24.07
N LEU A 217 -2.37 -4.63 23.05
CA LEU A 217 -1.97 -4.08 21.75
C LEU A 217 -3.11 -3.26 21.14
N TYR A 218 -4.35 -3.78 21.17
CA TYR A 218 -5.51 -3.04 20.67
C TYR A 218 -5.85 -1.79 21.50
N ALA A 219 -5.40 -1.70 22.75
CA ALA A 219 -5.62 -0.54 23.60
C ALA A 219 -4.58 0.57 23.40
N ILE A 220 -3.30 0.21 23.13
CA ILE A 220 -2.22 1.18 23.00
C ILE A 220 -2.09 1.78 21.60
N TYR A 221 -2.50 1.06 20.56
CA TYR A 221 -2.45 1.54 19.19
C TYR A 221 -3.69 2.34 18.82
N ASP A 222 -3.51 3.42 18.08
CA ASP A 222 -4.62 4.14 17.44
C ASP A 222 -5.25 3.32 16.30
N GLU A 223 -6.29 3.85 15.65
CA GLU A 223 -7.01 3.14 14.60
C GLU A 223 -6.11 2.80 13.40
N GLN A 224 -5.28 3.74 12.94
CA GLN A 224 -4.39 3.51 11.79
C GLN A 224 -3.27 2.54 12.15
N GLU A 225 -2.70 2.67 13.34
CA GLU A 225 -1.71 1.75 13.85
C GLU A 225 -2.25 0.33 14.00
N ARG A 226 -3.51 0.16 14.45
CA ARG A 226 -4.17 -1.16 14.52
C ARG A 226 -4.31 -1.77 13.13
N LEU A 227 -4.77 -1.00 12.15
CA LEU A 227 -4.91 -1.47 10.78
C LEU A 227 -3.56 -1.92 10.20
N ALA A 228 -2.48 -1.16 10.42
CA ALA A 228 -1.16 -1.53 9.96
C ALA A 228 -0.56 -2.68 10.77
N TYR A 229 -0.37 -2.45 12.07
CA TYR A 229 0.47 -3.30 12.93
C TYR A 229 -0.22 -4.56 13.43
N LEU A 230 -1.56 -4.60 13.43
CA LEU A 230 -2.31 -5.76 13.91
C LEU A 230 -3.11 -6.47 12.80
N GLU A 231 -3.44 -5.77 11.72
CA GLU A 231 -4.25 -6.33 10.62
C GLU A 231 -3.51 -6.46 9.29
N GLY A 232 -2.27 -5.95 9.19
CA GLY A 232 -1.44 -6.06 7.99
C GLY A 232 -1.98 -5.26 6.80
N ARG A 233 -2.61 -4.11 7.05
CA ARG A 233 -3.12 -3.21 6.01
C ARG A 233 -2.11 -2.11 5.69
N PHE A 234 -1.99 -1.78 4.42
CA PHE A 234 -1.26 -0.59 4.00
C PHE A 234 -2.11 0.64 4.30
N VAL A 235 -1.67 1.45 5.25
CA VAL A 235 -2.31 2.69 5.68
C VAL A 235 -1.27 3.77 5.89
N ASN A 236 -1.66 5.03 5.89
CA ASN A 236 -0.75 6.11 6.23
C ASN A 236 -0.58 6.20 7.76
N LEU A 237 0.61 5.91 8.25
CA LEU A 237 0.98 6.02 9.67
C LEU A 237 1.59 7.37 10.03
N GLN A 238 1.80 8.25 9.05
CA GLN A 238 2.27 9.60 9.36
C GLN A 238 1.14 10.37 10.06
N SER A 239 1.40 10.88 11.23
CA SER A 239 0.50 11.77 11.94
C SER A 239 0.25 13.00 11.07
N GLY A 240 -1.03 13.32 10.80
CA GLY A 240 -1.37 14.50 10.03
C GLY A 240 -1.71 14.26 8.57
N ARG A 241 -2.27 13.10 8.21
CA ARG A 241 -2.79 12.85 6.86
C ARG A 241 -3.86 13.88 6.47
N VAL A 242 -3.66 14.53 5.31
CA VAL A 242 -4.60 15.56 4.82
C VAL A 242 -5.96 14.95 4.46
N TYR A 243 -5.97 13.81 3.77
CA TYR A 243 -7.19 13.11 3.36
C TYR A 243 -7.41 11.83 4.18
N GLY A 244 -7.60 11.99 5.49
CA GLY A 244 -7.76 10.89 6.44
C GLY A 244 -8.94 9.96 6.15
N ASN A 245 -9.99 10.47 5.47
CA ASN A 245 -11.16 9.68 5.10
C ASN A 245 -11.06 9.00 3.72
N TYR A 246 -9.92 9.11 3.03
CA TYR A 246 -9.68 8.36 1.81
C TYR A 246 -9.07 7.00 2.13
N ASP A 247 -9.75 5.95 1.74
CA ASP A 247 -9.31 4.55 1.82
C ASP A 247 -9.59 3.86 0.47
N GLU A 248 -8.58 3.20 -0.11
CA GLU A 248 -8.71 2.61 -1.45
C GLU A 248 -9.78 1.50 -1.51
N GLU A 249 -9.92 0.71 -0.45
CA GLU A 249 -10.86 -0.42 -0.43
C GLU A 249 -12.32 0.06 -0.45
N THR A 250 -12.59 1.19 0.18
CA THR A 250 -13.95 1.74 0.32
C THR A 250 -14.26 2.88 -0.64
N CYS A 251 -13.23 3.64 -1.06
CA CYS A 251 -13.41 4.83 -1.90
C CYS A 251 -13.20 4.57 -3.39
N LYS A 252 -12.53 3.47 -3.79
CA LYS A 252 -12.43 3.09 -5.18
C LYS A 252 -13.69 2.38 -5.67
N CYS A 253 -13.96 2.49 -6.96
CA CYS A 253 -15.07 1.81 -7.63
C CYS A 253 -14.68 1.40 -9.04
N ALA A 254 -15.35 0.36 -9.58
CA ALA A 254 -15.18 -0.02 -10.96
C ALA A 254 -15.59 1.13 -11.89
N PRO A 255 -14.82 1.39 -12.97
CA PRO A 255 -15.19 2.36 -13.98
C PRO A 255 -16.52 1.99 -14.66
N PHE A 256 -17.31 3.00 -14.98
CA PHE A 256 -18.52 2.87 -15.80
C PHE A 256 -18.45 3.81 -16.99
N GLU A 257 -19.32 3.62 -17.97
CA GLU A 257 -19.37 4.45 -19.17
C GLU A 257 -19.84 5.88 -18.83
N ILE A 258 -19.11 6.86 -19.34
CA ILE A 258 -19.43 8.28 -19.21
C ILE A 258 -20.26 8.67 -20.43
N THR A 259 -21.57 8.81 -20.24
CA THR A 259 -22.51 9.12 -21.30
C THR A 259 -22.50 10.62 -21.66
N PRO A 260 -22.91 11.01 -22.90
CA PRO A 260 -22.84 12.40 -23.35
C PRO A 260 -23.67 13.42 -22.56
N ASP A 261 -24.66 12.98 -21.81
CA ASP A 261 -25.48 13.82 -20.91
C ASP A 261 -24.80 14.17 -19.60
N MET A 262 -23.72 13.48 -19.27
CA MET A 262 -22.93 13.77 -18.06
C MET A 262 -22.01 14.96 -18.28
N THR A 263 -22.04 15.92 -17.35
CA THR A 263 -21.08 17.03 -17.33
C THR A 263 -19.76 16.58 -16.73
N VAL A 264 -18.65 16.89 -17.41
CA VAL A 264 -17.29 16.64 -16.93
C VAL A 264 -16.77 17.92 -16.29
N TYR A 265 -16.43 17.86 -15.01
CA TYR A 265 -15.85 18.95 -14.25
C TYR A 265 -14.34 18.74 -14.14
N VAL A 266 -13.55 19.76 -14.44
CA VAL A 266 -12.10 19.64 -14.50
C VAL A 266 -11.47 20.65 -13.55
N GLY A 267 -10.66 20.15 -12.61
CA GLY A 267 -9.78 20.97 -11.80
C GLY A 267 -8.35 20.88 -12.30
N GLN A 268 -7.61 21.98 -12.25
CA GLN A 268 -6.22 21.99 -12.70
C GLN A 268 -5.36 22.85 -11.81
N ASP A 269 -4.22 22.31 -11.41
CA ASP A 269 -3.14 23.00 -10.74
C ASP A 269 -2.08 23.39 -11.78
N LEU A 270 -1.79 24.70 -11.86
CA LEU A 270 -0.89 25.29 -12.85
C LEU A 270 0.42 25.64 -12.18
N ASN A 271 1.52 25.00 -12.62
CA ASN A 271 2.87 25.28 -12.14
C ASN A 271 3.79 25.71 -13.28
N SER A 272 4.88 26.35 -12.93
CA SER A 272 5.90 26.69 -13.90
C SER A 272 6.61 25.42 -14.40
N GLY A 273 6.40 25.08 -15.67
CA GLY A 273 7.02 23.94 -16.33
C GLY A 273 6.24 22.61 -16.26
N PHE A 274 5.13 22.53 -15.54
CA PHE A 274 4.23 21.36 -15.57
C PHE A 274 2.82 21.73 -15.11
N SER A 275 1.84 20.87 -15.39
CA SER A 275 0.50 20.99 -14.81
C SER A 275 -0.08 19.64 -14.46
N LYS A 276 -0.87 19.60 -13.41
CA LYS A 276 -1.63 18.43 -12.98
C LYS A 276 -3.13 18.76 -13.00
N GLY A 277 -3.93 17.79 -13.38
CA GLY A 277 -5.36 18.00 -13.41
C GLY A 277 -6.17 16.76 -13.13
N THR A 278 -7.44 16.98 -12.76
CA THR A 278 -8.36 15.93 -12.36
C THR A 278 -9.73 16.19 -12.99
N ALA A 279 -10.29 15.16 -13.65
CA ALA A 279 -11.66 15.15 -14.16
C ALA A 279 -12.59 14.45 -13.17
N VAL A 280 -13.74 15.07 -12.92
CA VAL A 280 -14.77 14.60 -12.00
C VAL A 280 -16.13 14.62 -12.72
N ILE A 281 -16.96 13.63 -12.50
CA ILE A 281 -18.36 13.61 -12.93
C ILE A 281 -19.28 13.52 -11.73
N LYS A 282 -20.53 13.99 -11.89
CA LYS A 282 -21.60 13.85 -10.93
C LYS A 282 -22.60 12.83 -11.42
N LYS A 283 -22.90 11.81 -10.61
CA LYS A 283 -23.93 10.80 -10.89
C LYS A 283 -24.55 10.34 -9.56
N ASP A 284 -25.88 10.22 -9.51
CA ASP A 284 -26.63 9.65 -8.38
C ASP A 284 -26.24 10.25 -7.00
N LYS A 285 -26.09 11.57 -6.91
CA LYS A 285 -25.63 12.31 -5.73
C LYS A 285 -24.21 11.93 -5.25
N CYS A 286 -23.42 11.26 -6.09
CA CYS A 286 -22.00 11.00 -5.85
C CYS A 286 -21.14 11.73 -6.87
N LEU A 287 -19.92 12.03 -6.48
CA LEU A 287 -18.85 12.53 -7.33
C LEU A 287 -17.86 11.41 -7.60
N TYR A 288 -17.40 11.31 -8.83
CA TYR A 288 -16.47 10.29 -9.27
C TYR A 288 -15.26 10.96 -9.91
N ILE A 289 -14.09 10.75 -9.34
CA ILE A 289 -12.82 11.09 -9.98
C ILE A 289 -12.57 10.04 -11.04
N VAL A 290 -12.61 10.46 -12.30
CA VAL A 290 -12.62 9.55 -13.47
C VAL A 290 -11.31 9.57 -14.24
N ARG A 291 -10.50 10.64 -14.09
CA ARG A 291 -9.21 10.78 -14.75
C ARG A 291 -8.33 11.79 -14.02
N GLY A 292 -7.03 11.48 -13.94
CA GLY A 292 -5.94 12.41 -13.66
C GLY A 292 -5.03 12.53 -14.87
N TRP A 293 -4.28 13.60 -14.97
CA TRP A 293 -3.23 13.77 -15.97
C TRP A 293 -2.09 14.64 -15.46
N SER A 294 -0.93 14.43 -16.07
CA SER A 294 0.29 15.19 -15.80
C SER A 294 0.91 15.61 -17.13
N PHE A 295 1.19 16.89 -17.29
CA PHE A 295 1.84 17.43 -18.46
C PHE A 295 3.10 18.21 -18.07
N LYS A 296 4.16 18.07 -18.87
CA LYS A 296 5.38 18.85 -18.69
C LYS A 296 5.22 20.31 -19.14
N GLU A 297 4.15 20.60 -19.89
CA GLU A 297 3.81 21.94 -20.35
C GLU A 297 2.37 22.25 -19.96
N ILE A 298 2.03 23.52 -19.83
CA ILE A 298 0.69 23.97 -19.42
C ILE A 298 -0.34 23.70 -20.53
N GLY A 299 0.09 23.79 -21.78
CA GLY A 299 -0.78 23.60 -22.96
C GLY A 299 -1.11 22.14 -23.27
N GLY A 300 -2.08 21.94 -24.16
CA GLY A 300 -2.47 20.62 -24.71
C GLY A 300 -3.51 19.85 -23.87
N ALA A 301 -3.65 20.12 -22.57
CA ALA A 301 -4.65 19.43 -21.74
C ALA A 301 -6.10 19.67 -22.23
N PRO A 302 -6.54 20.86 -22.63
CA PRO A 302 -7.88 21.10 -23.15
C PRO A 302 -8.21 20.26 -24.39
N ALA A 303 -7.27 20.13 -25.33
CA ALA A 303 -7.44 19.33 -26.53
C ALA A 303 -7.62 17.84 -26.21
N ILE A 304 -6.80 17.31 -25.29
CA ILE A 304 -6.88 15.91 -24.83
C ILE A 304 -8.21 15.66 -24.12
N MET A 305 -8.68 16.59 -23.29
CA MET A 305 -9.97 16.45 -22.62
C MET A 305 -11.13 16.49 -23.59
N ARG A 306 -11.09 17.38 -24.59
CA ARG A 306 -12.11 17.42 -25.62
C ARG A 306 -12.11 16.14 -26.46
N GLN A 307 -10.94 15.60 -26.79
CA GLN A 307 -10.83 14.32 -27.49
C GLN A 307 -11.38 13.16 -26.65
N SER A 308 -11.12 13.16 -25.34
CA SER A 308 -11.60 12.11 -24.41
C SER A 308 -13.11 12.18 -24.16
N TYR A 309 -13.69 13.38 -24.20
CA TYR A 309 -15.11 13.63 -23.93
C TYR A 309 -15.72 14.51 -25.05
N PRO A 310 -15.83 13.98 -26.29
CA PRO A 310 -16.13 14.79 -27.48
C PRO A 310 -17.54 15.39 -27.50
N ARG A 311 -18.47 14.74 -26.80
CA ARG A 311 -19.89 15.15 -26.77
C ARG A 311 -20.35 15.70 -25.43
N ASN A 312 -19.53 15.64 -24.40
CA ASN A 312 -19.87 16.08 -23.04
C ASN A 312 -19.75 17.59 -22.91
N GLN A 313 -20.58 18.18 -22.07
CA GLN A 313 -20.27 19.50 -21.51
C GLN A 313 -19.05 19.38 -20.60
N ILE A 314 -18.06 20.24 -20.77
CA ILE A 314 -16.86 20.30 -19.93
C ILE A 314 -16.80 21.68 -19.26
N LEU A 315 -16.71 21.68 -17.93
CA LEU A 315 -16.54 22.86 -17.09
C LEU A 315 -15.16 22.83 -16.46
N TRP A 316 -14.31 23.82 -16.79
CA TRP A 316 -12.91 23.84 -16.38
C TRP A 316 -12.64 24.89 -15.30
N PHE A 317 -12.01 24.49 -14.22
CA PHE A 317 -11.67 25.31 -13.05
C PHE A 317 -10.14 25.31 -12.82
N PRO A 318 -9.39 26.16 -13.52
CA PRO A 318 -7.95 26.28 -13.32
C PRO A 318 -7.62 26.99 -12.01
N ASP A 319 -6.40 26.77 -11.53
CA ASP A 319 -5.78 27.60 -10.49
C ASP A 319 -5.83 29.09 -10.86
N CYS A 320 -6.17 29.95 -9.90
CA CYS A 320 -6.36 31.38 -10.10
C CYS A 320 -5.12 32.21 -9.75
N SER A 321 -3.98 31.61 -9.35
CA SER A 321 -2.82 32.33 -8.84
C SER A 321 -1.94 32.95 -9.92
N GLY A 322 -1.93 32.42 -11.13
CA GLY A 322 -1.09 32.88 -12.26
C GLY A 322 -1.84 33.73 -13.29
N LYS A 323 -2.16 35.00 -13.01
CA LYS A 323 -3.03 35.85 -13.84
C LYS A 323 -2.58 36.02 -15.29
N GLU A 324 -1.28 36.09 -15.57
CA GLU A 324 -0.75 36.27 -16.94
C GLU A 324 -0.82 34.97 -17.75
N ILE A 325 -0.46 33.85 -17.14
CA ILE A 325 -0.57 32.51 -17.73
C ILE A 325 -2.03 32.16 -18.02
N LEU A 326 -2.92 32.53 -17.10
CA LEU A 326 -4.36 32.25 -17.21
C LEU A 326 -5.01 32.92 -18.42
N LYS A 327 -4.53 34.08 -18.87
CA LYS A 327 -5.17 34.80 -19.97
C LYS A 327 -5.07 34.03 -21.28
N GLY A 328 -3.86 33.65 -21.69
CA GLY A 328 -3.65 32.85 -22.91
C GLY A 328 -4.23 31.44 -22.76
N TYR A 329 -4.10 30.81 -21.61
CA TYR A 329 -4.61 29.47 -21.35
C TYR A 329 -6.15 29.40 -21.38
N LYS A 330 -6.83 30.45 -20.89
CA LYS A 330 -8.29 30.56 -21.00
C LYS A 330 -8.75 30.56 -22.47
N GLU A 331 -8.05 31.25 -23.34
CA GLU A 331 -8.33 31.26 -24.77
C GLU A 331 -8.18 29.87 -25.39
N GLU A 332 -7.15 29.12 -24.99
CA GLU A 332 -6.96 27.72 -25.41
C GLU A 332 -8.10 26.81 -24.93
N ILE A 333 -8.53 26.93 -23.67
CA ILE A 333 -9.65 26.16 -23.13
C ILE A 333 -10.93 26.44 -23.96
N ILE A 334 -11.23 27.70 -24.20
CA ILE A 334 -12.43 28.13 -24.94
C ILE A 334 -12.36 27.70 -26.40
N SER A 335 -11.21 27.79 -27.06
CA SER A 335 -11.04 27.37 -28.46
C SER A 335 -11.27 25.86 -28.66
N ASN A 336 -11.09 25.07 -27.61
CA ASN A 336 -11.46 23.64 -27.60
C ASN A 336 -12.94 23.38 -27.27
N GLY A 337 -13.82 24.42 -27.23
CA GLY A 337 -15.23 24.28 -26.94
C GLY A 337 -15.53 23.91 -25.49
N ILE A 338 -14.65 24.32 -24.54
CA ILE A 338 -14.75 24.03 -23.13
C ILE A 338 -15.09 25.32 -22.38
N GLU A 339 -16.03 25.22 -21.43
CA GLU A 339 -16.40 26.37 -20.59
C GLU A 339 -15.37 26.57 -19.47
N CYS A 340 -14.66 27.68 -19.49
CA CYS A 340 -13.64 28.03 -18.49
C CYS A 340 -14.23 28.93 -17.41
N ARG A 341 -14.22 28.49 -16.16
CA ARG A 341 -14.72 29.22 -14.97
C ARG A 341 -13.57 29.56 -14.02
N ILE A 342 -13.02 30.75 -14.17
CA ILE A 342 -11.95 31.27 -13.30
C ILE A 342 -12.58 32.00 -12.12
N GLY A 343 -12.15 31.67 -10.92
CA GLY A 343 -12.55 32.40 -9.71
C GLY A 343 -11.74 33.72 -9.54
N SER A 344 -12.21 34.60 -8.67
CA SER A 344 -11.45 35.80 -8.28
C SER A 344 -10.17 35.47 -7.48
N SER A 345 -10.17 34.37 -6.80
CA SER A 345 -9.05 33.83 -6.01
C SER A 345 -9.23 32.33 -5.79
N ASN A 346 -8.13 31.64 -5.42
CA ASN A 346 -8.21 30.29 -4.93
C ASN A 346 -8.92 30.24 -3.58
N PRO A 347 -9.73 29.19 -3.34
CA PRO A 347 -10.36 29.00 -2.05
C PRO A 347 -9.30 28.68 -0.96
N ARG A 348 -9.66 28.91 0.29
CA ARG A 348 -8.79 28.53 1.42
C ARG A 348 -8.53 27.03 1.42
N ILE A 349 -7.29 26.65 1.62
CA ILE A 349 -6.84 25.24 1.56
C ILE A 349 -7.65 24.36 2.53
N LEU A 350 -7.74 24.77 3.79
CA LEU A 350 -8.41 23.96 4.82
C LEU A 350 -9.90 23.77 4.53
N ASP A 351 -10.60 24.80 4.03
CA ASP A 351 -12.02 24.68 3.65
C ASP A 351 -12.21 23.63 2.54
N THR A 352 -11.32 23.61 1.57
CA THR A 352 -11.40 22.66 0.44
C THR A 352 -11.03 21.25 0.86
N VAL A 353 -10.05 21.09 1.73
CA VAL A 353 -9.69 19.79 2.35
C VAL A 353 -10.87 19.23 3.14
N PHE A 354 -11.57 20.08 3.89
CA PHE A 354 -12.76 19.68 4.63
C PHE A 354 -13.84 19.10 3.71
N TYR A 355 -14.16 19.75 2.58
CA TYR A 355 -15.17 19.24 1.65
C TYR A 355 -14.78 17.87 1.06
N VAL A 356 -13.53 17.70 0.66
CA VAL A 356 -13.04 16.43 0.11
C VAL A 356 -13.15 15.31 1.15
N ASN A 357 -12.68 15.55 2.38
CA ASN A 357 -12.78 14.58 3.47
C ASN A 357 -14.22 14.25 3.84
N LYS A 358 -15.10 15.26 3.91
CA LYS A 358 -16.53 15.07 4.22
C LYS A 358 -17.20 14.18 3.18
N LEU A 359 -16.92 14.40 1.89
CA LEU A 359 -17.47 13.59 0.81
C LEU A 359 -16.97 12.14 0.85
N PHE A 360 -15.69 11.91 1.14
CA PHE A 360 -15.18 10.55 1.35
C PHE A 360 -15.86 9.87 2.54
N LYS A 361 -15.97 10.56 3.69
CA LYS A 361 -16.66 10.04 4.89
C LYS A 361 -18.12 9.67 4.61
N MET A 362 -18.81 10.46 3.79
CA MET A 362 -20.20 10.22 3.39
C MET A 362 -20.36 9.14 2.29
N GLY A 363 -19.26 8.61 1.75
CA GLY A 363 -19.27 7.70 0.59
C GLY A 363 -19.74 8.37 -0.71
N ARG A 364 -19.75 9.72 -0.77
CA ARG A 364 -20.20 10.51 -1.92
C ARG A 364 -19.08 11.01 -2.83
N LEU A 365 -17.82 10.66 -2.54
CA LEU A 365 -16.69 10.84 -3.45
C LEU A 365 -16.06 9.47 -3.67
N LYS A 366 -15.94 9.08 -4.93
CA LYS A 366 -15.34 7.84 -5.36
C LYS A 366 -14.23 8.10 -6.35
N VAL A 367 -13.30 7.18 -6.47
CA VAL A 367 -12.21 7.21 -7.46
C VAL A 367 -12.33 5.97 -8.33
N PHE A 368 -12.32 6.12 -9.65
CA PHE A 368 -12.29 4.96 -10.55
C PHE A 368 -11.03 4.11 -10.27
N ASP A 369 -11.18 2.80 -10.23
CA ASP A 369 -10.05 1.90 -10.12
C ASP A 369 -9.49 1.58 -11.50
N CYS A 370 -8.71 2.51 -12.04
CA CYS A 370 -8.12 2.41 -13.37
C CYS A 370 -6.75 3.13 -13.41
N ARG A 371 -6.02 2.91 -14.50
CA ARG A 371 -4.69 3.50 -14.71
C ARG A 371 -4.72 5.03 -14.70
N GLU A 372 -5.76 5.61 -15.28
CA GLU A 372 -5.91 7.06 -15.46
C GLU A 372 -6.07 7.82 -14.13
N THR A 373 -6.43 7.14 -13.05
CA THR A 373 -6.63 7.73 -11.72
C THR A 373 -5.56 7.32 -10.70
N ALA A 374 -4.61 6.48 -11.10
CA ALA A 374 -3.62 5.89 -10.18
C ALA A 374 -2.80 6.97 -9.44
N GLU A 375 -2.28 7.99 -10.16
CA GLU A 375 -1.50 9.07 -9.54
C GLU A 375 -2.33 9.95 -8.61
N VAL A 376 -3.60 10.20 -8.95
CA VAL A 376 -4.52 10.95 -8.06
C VAL A 376 -4.80 10.16 -6.78
N SER A 377 -5.06 8.86 -6.93
CA SER A 377 -5.27 7.96 -5.79
C SER A 377 -4.06 7.94 -4.86
N GLU A 378 -2.85 7.83 -5.43
CA GLU A 378 -1.61 7.86 -4.67
C GLU A 378 -1.42 9.18 -3.93
N ALA A 379 -1.65 10.31 -4.60
CA ALA A 379 -1.55 11.64 -3.99
C ALA A 379 -2.51 11.81 -2.80
N LEU A 380 -3.75 11.35 -2.93
CA LEU A 380 -4.75 11.38 -1.84
C LEU A 380 -4.34 10.51 -0.64
N LYS A 381 -3.60 9.42 -0.87
CA LYS A 381 -3.11 8.54 0.19
C LYS A 381 -1.96 9.14 0.99
N VAL A 382 -1.00 9.76 0.29
CA VAL A 382 0.30 10.08 0.89
C VAL A 382 0.43 11.52 1.39
N GLN A 383 -0.43 12.45 0.95
CA GLN A 383 -0.29 13.86 1.36
C GLN A 383 -0.49 14.02 2.87
N ALA A 384 0.51 14.63 3.50
CA ALA A 384 0.56 14.88 4.93
C ALA A 384 0.45 16.38 5.24
N TYR A 385 0.15 16.70 6.50
CA TYR A 385 0.32 18.04 7.04
C TYR A 385 1.76 18.26 7.48
N ASN A 386 2.27 19.47 7.26
CA ASN A 386 3.54 19.91 7.83
C ASN A 386 3.39 20.26 9.34
N GLU A 387 4.50 20.59 9.98
CA GLU A 387 4.52 20.97 11.40
C GLU A 387 3.62 22.17 11.74
N MET A 388 3.28 23.01 10.75
CA MET A 388 2.38 24.16 10.92
C MET A 388 0.90 23.81 10.68
N GLY A 389 0.55 22.53 10.49
CA GLY A 389 -0.81 22.08 10.24
C GLY A 389 -1.36 22.49 8.87
N GLN A 390 -0.50 22.81 7.91
CA GLN A 390 -0.88 23.04 6.52
C GLN A 390 -0.50 21.81 5.68
N PRO A 391 -1.26 21.44 4.63
CA PRO A 391 -0.82 20.43 3.70
C PRO A 391 0.58 20.74 3.19
N GLU A 392 1.47 19.77 3.23
CA GLU A 392 2.82 19.90 2.69
C GLU A 392 2.76 20.35 1.23
N LYS A 393 3.67 21.28 0.89
CA LYS A 393 3.83 21.80 -0.46
C LYS A 393 5.20 21.40 -0.98
N GLY A 394 5.21 20.61 -2.04
CA GLY A 394 6.43 20.27 -2.75
C GLY A 394 6.80 21.26 -3.84
N LYS A 395 8.00 21.09 -4.39
CA LYS A 395 8.49 21.87 -5.57
C LYS A 395 8.67 20.97 -6.80
N GLY A 396 8.60 19.67 -6.62
CA GLY A 396 8.84 18.68 -7.67
C GLY A 396 7.55 18.26 -8.36
N GLU A 397 7.64 17.96 -9.65
CA GLU A 397 6.50 17.46 -10.45
C GLU A 397 5.78 16.24 -9.83
N LYS A 398 6.52 15.43 -9.06
CA LYS A 398 5.98 14.20 -8.44
C LYS A 398 5.37 14.41 -7.06
N ASP A 399 5.41 15.64 -6.54
CA ASP A 399 4.86 15.90 -5.22
C ASP A 399 3.34 15.77 -5.21
N PRO A 400 2.76 15.18 -4.14
CA PRO A 400 1.35 14.80 -4.10
C PRO A 400 0.40 16.00 -4.07
N ASP A 401 0.86 17.17 -3.61
CA ASP A 401 0.03 18.35 -3.46
C ASP A 401 -0.57 18.86 -4.79
N HIS A 402 0.12 18.68 -5.90
CA HIS A 402 -0.37 19.14 -7.21
C HIS A 402 -1.64 18.42 -7.66
N PHE A 403 -1.71 17.11 -7.50
CA PHE A 403 -2.95 16.39 -7.80
C PHE A 403 -4.04 16.70 -6.79
N THR A 404 -3.70 16.75 -5.51
CA THR A 404 -4.71 17.03 -4.49
C THR A 404 -5.23 18.47 -4.58
N ASP A 405 -4.41 19.42 -5.02
CA ASP A 405 -4.85 20.78 -5.32
C ASP A 405 -5.85 20.79 -6.47
N SER A 406 -5.59 20.07 -7.56
CA SER A 406 -6.53 19.94 -8.69
C SER A 406 -7.87 19.32 -8.25
N VAL A 407 -7.84 18.29 -7.39
CA VAL A 407 -9.06 17.68 -6.79
C VAL A 407 -9.80 18.71 -5.93
N ARG A 408 -9.09 19.45 -5.07
CA ARG A 408 -9.70 20.44 -4.18
C ARG A 408 -10.40 21.55 -4.96
N TYR A 409 -9.79 22.04 -6.03
CA TYR A 409 -10.38 23.12 -6.84
C TYR A 409 -11.71 22.68 -7.47
N VAL A 410 -11.76 21.53 -8.11
CA VAL A 410 -12.97 21.07 -8.77
C VAL A 410 -14.06 20.68 -7.77
N ILE A 411 -13.74 19.94 -6.71
CA ILE A 411 -14.70 19.54 -5.68
C ILE A 411 -15.33 20.76 -5.01
N TYR A 412 -14.51 21.74 -4.60
CA TYR A 412 -14.99 22.97 -4.00
C TYR A 412 -16.00 23.72 -4.90
N ARG A 413 -15.71 23.80 -6.20
CA ARG A 413 -16.59 24.50 -7.15
C ARG A 413 -17.91 23.77 -7.36
N ILE A 414 -17.90 22.45 -7.45
CA ILE A 414 -19.12 21.65 -7.57
C ILE A 414 -19.98 21.82 -6.32
N VAL A 415 -19.40 21.66 -5.13
CA VAL A 415 -20.15 21.76 -3.86
C VAL A 415 -20.71 23.15 -3.64
N ARG A 416 -19.99 24.19 -4.02
CA ARG A 416 -20.46 25.59 -3.88
C ARG A 416 -21.57 25.95 -4.88
N SER A 417 -21.60 25.30 -6.04
CA SER A 417 -22.67 25.47 -7.04
C SER A 417 -23.94 24.69 -6.69
N ASP A 418 -23.83 23.68 -5.84
CA ASP A 418 -24.96 22.86 -5.38
C ASP A 418 -24.88 22.65 -3.85
N PRO A 419 -25.34 23.64 -3.06
CA PRO A 419 -25.25 23.56 -1.60
C PRO A 419 -26.00 22.38 -0.97
N ASP A 420 -27.05 21.88 -1.63
CA ASP A 420 -27.82 20.72 -1.14
C ASP A 420 -27.04 19.39 -1.31
N PHE A 421 -25.95 19.41 -2.09
CA PHE A 421 -25.09 18.24 -2.28
C PHE A 421 -24.46 17.75 -0.96
N LEU A 422 -24.14 18.65 -0.04
CA LEU A 422 -23.60 18.34 1.28
C LEU A 422 -24.57 18.56 2.45
N ASN A 423 -25.82 18.95 2.18
CA ASN A 423 -26.71 19.43 3.24
C ASN A 423 -26.04 20.54 4.08
N LEU A 424 -25.37 21.50 3.43
CA LEU A 424 -24.60 22.56 4.11
C LEU A 424 -25.44 23.40 5.08
N LYS A 425 -26.78 23.29 5.05
CA LYS A 425 -27.68 23.93 6.01
C LYS A 425 -27.54 23.33 7.43
N GLU A 426 -27.02 22.11 7.55
CA GLU A 426 -26.84 21.40 8.84
C GLU A 426 -25.42 21.51 9.42
N LEU A 427 -24.46 22.06 8.64
CA LEU A 427 -23.10 22.26 9.15
C LEU A 427 -23.04 23.48 10.06
N SER A 428 -23.23 23.29 11.38
CA SER A 428 -22.97 24.30 12.40
C SER A 428 -21.45 24.60 12.44
N ARG A 429 -21.11 25.81 12.91
CA ARG A 429 -19.72 26.20 13.19
C ARG A 429 -19.02 25.22 14.14
N GLU A 430 -19.75 24.49 14.96
CA GLU A 430 -19.27 23.50 15.91
C GLU A 430 -18.70 22.26 15.23
N GLU A 431 -19.30 21.75 14.17
CA GLU A 431 -18.76 20.58 13.43
C GLU A 431 -17.46 20.89 12.67
N VAL A 432 -17.25 22.14 12.27
CA VAL A 432 -15.98 22.61 11.69
C VAL A 432 -14.90 22.68 12.78
N GLN A 433 -15.28 22.93 14.03
CA GLN A 433 -14.38 22.98 15.20
C GLN A 433 -14.02 21.59 15.76
N GLU A 434 -14.98 20.66 15.83
CA GLU A 434 -14.76 19.30 16.36
C GLU A 434 -13.80 18.43 15.52
N HIS A 435 -13.63 18.74 14.23
CA HIS A 435 -12.81 17.94 13.32
C HIS A 435 -11.34 18.41 13.22
N GLY A 436 -10.82 19.01 14.29
CA GLY A 436 -9.35 19.16 14.48
C GLY A 436 -8.70 20.35 13.76
N TYR A 437 -9.47 21.23 13.09
CA TYR A 437 -8.90 22.35 12.34
C TYR A 437 -8.69 23.63 13.17
N LEU A 438 -9.00 23.62 14.48
CA LEU A 438 -8.96 24.82 15.33
C LEU A 438 -8.13 24.71 16.62
N ASN A 439 -7.29 23.69 16.77
CA ASN A 439 -6.40 23.63 17.93
C ASN A 439 -5.07 24.39 17.76
N ILE A 440 -4.92 25.24 16.73
CA ILE A 440 -3.70 26.04 16.51
C ILE A 440 -3.84 27.49 16.96
N ALA A 441 -5.04 27.96 17.33
CA ALA A 441 -5.25 29.35 17.79
C ALA A 441 -5.08 29.54 19.30
N GLY A 442 -4.62 28.59 20.08
CA GLY A 442 -4.54 28.58 21.53
C GLY A 442 -3.14 28.64 22.14
N ARG A 443 -2.17 29.33 21.51
CA ARG A 443 -0.92 29.73 22.18
C ARG A 443 -0.47 31.11 21.71
N SER A 444 -1.11 32.11 22.22
CA SER A 444 -0.55 33.45 22.35
C SER A 444 -1.23 34.15 23.53
N SER A 445 -0.71 33.91 24.69
CA SER A 445 -0.61 34.87 25.81
C SER A 445 0.40 34.36 26.81
#